data_1f4b830eff20991571dc9ebb69f8152e
#
_entry.id   1f4b830eff20991571dc9ebb69f8152e
#
_cell.length_a   1.000
_cell.length_b   1.000
_cell.length_c   1.000
_cell.angle_alpha   90.00
_cell.angle_beta   90.00
_cell.angle_gamma   90.00
#
_symmetry.space_group_name_H-M   'P 1'
#
loop_
_entity.id
_entity.type
_entity.pdbx_description
1 polymer ?
#
loop_
_entity_poly.entity_id
_entity_poly.type
_entity_poly.pdbx_seq_one_letter_code
_entity_poly.pdbx_strand_id
1 'polypeptide(L)'
;MKYPKEYLNEIKTRLKVSTVVSKTVALKKRGKEFVGLSPFKNEKTPSFTVNDEKEFYHCFATSEHGNIFDFIMKTQNFKFGEAVKHLAQLAGMQPYIFSKQDEEREKKWKEYQSIYYQYVNFYHDELLKNESYTAARDYIKKRSLNKDDVKNTVEFKSFKVDKLETKEEKKHDDIGKNSMKEINSKKA
;
A
#
# COMPACT_ATOMS: atom_id res chain seq x y z
N MET A 1 -11.76 -0.43 -0.79
CA MET A 1 -11.66 -1.49 -1.83
C MET A 1 -10.24 -1.54 -2.37
N LYS A 2 -9.68 -2.74 -2.52
CA LYS A 2 -8.28 -2.95 -2.93
C LYS A 2 -8.27 -3.38 -4.40
N TYR A 3 -7.56 -2.64 -5.25
CA TYR A 3 -7.40 -3.02 -6.65
C TYR A 3 -6.51 -4.25 -6.78
N PRO A 4 -6.77 -5.17 -7.72
CA PRO A 4 -5.89 -6.30 -8.02
C PRO A 4 -4.49 -5.83 -8.40
N LYS A 5 -3.47 -6.57 -7.98
CA LYS A 5 -2.07 -6.23 -8.29
C LYS A 5 -1.81 -6.26 -9.79
N GLU A 6 -2.43 -7.19 -10.49
CA GLU A 6 -2.32 -7.36 -11.94
C GLU A 6 -2.79 -6.11 -12.68
N TYR A 7 -3.94 -5.55 -12.27
CA TYR A 7 -4.48 -4.33 -12.86
C TYR A 7 -3.56 -3.11 -12.63
N LEU A 8 -3.01 -2.98 -11.41
CA LEU A 8 -2.07 -1.90 -11.09
C LEU A 8 -0.74 -2.05 -11.84
N ASN A 9 -0.25 -3.28 -11.99
CA ASN A 9 0.96 -3.56 -12.75
C ASN A 9 0.76 -3.28 -14.24
N GLU A 10 -0.41 -3.61 -14.80
CA GLU A 10 -0.71 -3.30 -16.19
C GLU A 10 -0.69 -1.79 -16.45
N ILE A 11 -1.24 -0.97 -15.55
CA ILE A 11 -1.13 0.49 -15.63
C ILE A 11 0.33 0.93 -15.68
N LYS A 12 1.18 0.40 -14.79
CA LYS A 12 2.61 0.73 -14.73
C LYS A 12 3.36 0.30 -16.00
N THR A 13 3.02 -0.85 -16.56
CA THR A 13 3.63 -1.34 -17.80
C THR A 13 3.30 -0.45 -18.99
N ARG A 14 2.08 0.07 -19.04
CA ARG A 14 1.62 0.95 -20.12
C ARG A 14 2.09 2.40 -19.99
N LEU A 15 2.37 2.86 -18.75
CA LEU A 15 2.72 4.25 -18.46
C LEU A 15 4.11 4.36 -17.84
N LYS A 16 5.06 4.90 -18.62
CA LYS A 16 6.37 5.29 -18.08
C LYS A 16 6.22 6.43 -17.09
N VAL A 17 7.02 6.42 -16.03
CA VAL A 17 7.02 7.49 -15.01
C VAL A 17 7.31 8.84 -15.65
N SER A 18 8.30 8.91 -16.56
CA SER A 18 8.63 10.14 -17.28
C SER A 18 7.45 10.69 -18.10
N THR A 19 6.63 9.83 -18.70
CA THR A 19 5.46 10.23 -19.49
C THR A 19 4.37 10.84 -18.60
N VAL A 20 4.14 10.28 -17.42
CA VAL A 20 3.16 10.79 -16.46
C VAL A 20 3.63 12.12 -15.86
N VAL A 21 4.88 12.15 -15.44
CA VAL A 21 5.50 13.32 -14.77
C VAL A 21 5.65 14.50 -15.71
N SER A 22 6.00 14.26 -17.00
CA SER A 22 6.20 15.34 -17.98
C SER A 22 4.96 16.19 -18.26
N LYS A 23 3.77 15.71 -17.87
CA LYS A 23 2.54 16.51 -17.95
C LYS A 23 2.51 17.67 -16.95
N THR A 24 3.30 17.58 -15.88
CA THR A 24 3.33 18.58 -14.80
C THR A 24 4.71 19.22 -14.66
N VAL A 25 5.77 18.48 -14.94
CA VAL A 25 7.17 18.89 -14.75
C VAL A 25 7.90 18.88 -16.08
N ALA A 26 8.57 19.98 -16.41
CA ALA A 26 9.45 20.04 -17.57
C ALA A 26 10.71 19.19 -17.31
N LEU A 27 10.77 18.01 -17.91
CA LEU A 27 11.84 17.05 -17.74
C LEU A 27 12.90 17.21 -18.83
N LYS A 28 14.18 17.16 -18.45
CA LYS A 28 15.34 17.06 -19.36
C LYS A 28 16.03 15.72 -19.18
N LYS A 29 16.32 15.02 -20.26
CA LYS A 29 17.02 13.73 -20.22
C LYS A 29 18.48 13.94 -19.80
N ARG A 30 18.95 13.16 -18.82
CA ARG A 30 20.32 13.14 -18.34
C ARG A 30 20.80 11.69 -18.18
N GLY A 31 21.43 11.16 -19.20
CA GLY A 31 21.84 9.75 -19.24
C GLY A 31 20.61 8.82 -19.23
N LYS A 32 20.50 7.96 -18.21
CA LYS A 32 19.38 7.03 -18.01
C LYS A 32 18.19 7.64 -17.27
N GLU A 33 18.33 8.84 -16.73
CA GLU A 33 17.33 9.50 -15.92
C GLU A 33 16.83 10.78 -16.58
N PHE A 34 15.72 11.27 -16.06
CA PHE A 34 15.18 12.58 -16.40
C PHE A 34 15.26 13.48 -15.16
N VAL A 35 15.57 14.75 -15.38
CA VAL A 35 15.74 15.74 -14.32
C VAL A 35 14.88 16.96 -14.59
N GLY A 36 14.26 17.51 -13.55
CA GLY A 36 13.42 18.70 -13.60
C GLY A 36 13.40 19.47 -12.29
N LEU A 37 12.66 20.58 -12.29
CA LEU A 37 12.38 21.31 -11.05
C LEU A 37 11.33 20.54 -10.22
N SER A 38 11.42 20.64 -8.90
CA SER A 38 10.47 19.98 -8.01
C SER A 38 9.06 20.54 -8.19
N PRO A 39 8.03 19.68 -8.34
CA PRO A 39 6.63 20.12 -8.28
C PRO A 39 6.15 20.37 -6.85
N PHE A 40 6.95 19.98 -5.84
CA PHE A 40 6.58 20.03 -4.42
C PHE A 40 7.18 21.25 -3.70
N LYS A 41 8.16 21.91 -4.32
CA LYS A 41 8.86 23.06 -3.75
C LYS A 41 9.26 24.03 -4.85
N ASN A 42 9.12 25.32 -4.61
CA ASN A 42 9.62 26.33 -5.53
C ASN A 42 11.15 26.40 -5.42
N GLU A 43 11.85 26.14 -6.54
CA GLU A 43 13.31 26.10 -6.62
C GLU A 43 13.82 26.56 -7.98
N LYS A 44 15.08 27.00 -8.02
CA LYS A 44 15.76 27.40 -9.26
C LYS A 44 16.68 26.34 -9.83
N THR A 45 17.12 25.39 -8.99
CA THR A 45 18.05 24.31 -9.37
C THR A 45 17.28 22.99 -9.44
N PRO A 46 17.38 22.25 -10.55
CA PRO A 46 16.68 20.97 -10.67
C PRO A 46 17.11 19.95 -9.61
N SER A 47 16.14 19.49 -8.83
CA SER A 47 16.33 18.49 -7.78
C SER A 47 15.40 17.28 -7.90
N PHE A 48 14.54 17.28 -8.91
CA PHE A 48 13.58 16.20 -9.14
C PHE A 48 14.10 15.27 -10.22
N THR A 49 14.20 13.97 -9.90
CA THR A 49 14.70 12.93 -10.81
C THR A 49 13.64 11.87 -11.06
N VAL A 50 13.63 11.33 -12.28
CA VAL A 50 12.73 10.25 -12.71
C VAL A 50 13.55 9.17 -13.38
N ASN A 51 13.31 7.91 -13.03
CA ASN A 51 13.94 6.75 -13.63
C ASN A 51 12.87 5.77 -14.12
N ASP A 52 12.75 5.60 -15.44
CA ASP A 52 11.76 4.72 -16.04
C ASP A 52 12.10 3.25 -15.87
N GLU A 53 13.39 2.87 -15.84
CA GLU A 53 13.82 1.48 -15.66
C GLU A 53 13.46 0.96 -14.25
N LYS A 54 13.55 1.85 -13.27
CA LYS A 54 13.24 1.56 -11.86
C LYS A 54 11.80 1.92 -11.46
N GLU A 55 11.02 2.48 -12.38
CA GLU A 55 9.62 2.88 -12.20
C GLU A 55 9.39 3.85 -11.02
N PHE A 56 10.32 4.75 -10.74
CA PHE A 56 10.17 5.69 -9.62
C PHE A 56 10.65 7.10 -9.93
N TYR A 57 10.20 8.04 -9.09
CA TYR A 57 10.74 9.39 -9.00
C TYR A 57 11.35 9.64 -7.61
N HIS A 58 12.28 10.58 -7.55
CA HIS A 58 12.85 11.08 -6.29
C HIS A 58 13.07 12.59 -6.38
N CYS A 59 12.64 13.30 -5.34
CA CYS A 59 12.88 14.73 -5.16
C CYS A 59 13.89 14.96 -4.03
N PHE A 60 15.11 15.37 -4.38
CA PHE A 60 16.17 15.62 -3.39
C PHE A 60 15.87 16.83 -2.49
N ALA A 61 15.10 17.83 -2.96
CA ALA A 61 14.77 19.01 -2.19
C ALA A 61 13.74 18.78 -1.07
N THR A 62 12.90 17.74 -1.19
CA THR A 62 11.82 17.45 -0.24
C THR A 62 11.90 16.03 0.33
N SER A 63 12.85 15.20 -0.16
CA SER A 63 12.94 13.77 0.12
C SER A 63 11.72 12.96 -0.30
N GLU A 64 10.83 13.55 -1.10
CA GLU A 64 9.66 12.89 -1.64
C GLU A 64 10.05 11.91 -2.73
N HIS A 65 9.50 10.71 -2.68
CA HIS A 65 9.75 9.67 -3.67
C HIS A 65 8.52 8.78 -3.82
N GLY A 66 8.48 8.00 -4.90
CA GLY A 66 7.39 7.07 -5.14
C GLY A 66 7.25 6.70 -6.62
N ASN A 67 6.16 6.01 -6.92
CA ASN A 67 5.79 5.60 -8.27
C ASN A 67 4.76 6.57 -8.90
N ILE A 68 4.21 6.21 -10.06
CA ILE A 68 3.23 7.06 -10.78
C ILE A 68 1.97 7.34 -9.97
N PHE A 69 1.52 6.40 -9.14
CA PHE A 69 0.34 6.60 -8.28
C PHE A 69 0.63 7.63 -7.19
N ASP A 70 1.79 7.48 -6.51
CA ASP A 70 2.23 8.41 -5.47
C ASP A 70 2.39 9.82 -6.02
N PHE A 71 2.94 9.94 -7.25
CA PHE A 71 3.10 11.22 -7.93
C PHE A 71 1.76 11.92 -8.16
N ILE A 72 0.80 11.21 -8.76
CA ILE A 72 -0.53 11.78 -9.04
C ILE A 72 -1.29 12.12 -7.75
N MET A 73 -1.23 11.24 -6.73
CA MET A 73 -1.87 11.52 -5.45
C MET A 73 -1.34 12.80 -4.81
N LYS A 74 -0.02 13.02 -4.85
CA LYS A 74 0.61 14.19 -4.24
C LYS A 74 0.44 15.47 -5.06
N THR A 75 0.55 15.41 -6.38
CA THR A 75 0.48 16.60 -7.23
C THR A 75 -0.93 17.07 -7.50
N GLN A 76 -1.91 16.16 -7.52
CA GLN A 76 -3.32 16.47 -7.79
C GLN A 76 -4.23 16.33 -6.55
N ASN A 77 -3.63 16.01 -5.39
CA ASN A 77 -4.36 15.76 -4.15
C ASN A 77 -5.46 14.70 -4.28
N PHE A 78 -5.21 13.69 -5.09
CA PHE A 78 -6.14 12.59 -5.32
C PHE A 78 -6.01 11.52 -4.23
N LYS A 79 -7.14 10.90 -3.89
CA LYS A 79 -7.13 9.62 -3.16
C LYS A 79 -6.65 8.51 -4.10
N PHE A 80 -6.14 7.42 -3.55
CA PHE A 80 -5.60 6.30 -4.34
C PHE A 80 -6.56 5.80 -5.43
N GLY A 81 -7.83 5.62 -5.11
CA GLY A 81 -8.84 5.18 -6.09
C GLY A 81 -9.04 6.16 -7.26
N GLU A 82 -8.93 7.46 -7.01
CA GLU A 82 -9.02 8.51 -8.03
C GLU A 82 -7.76 8.51 -8.91
N ALA A 83 -6.58 8.37 -8.29
CA ALA A 83 -5.31 8.24 -9.01
C ALA A 83 -5.28 7.00 -9.92
N VAL A 84 -5.79 5.85 -9.45
CA VAL A 84 -5.90 4.64 -10.26
C VAL A 84 -6.83 4.84 -11.46
N LYS A 85 -8.01 5.44 -11.26
CA LYS A 85 -8.96 5.73 -12.35
C LYS A 85 -8.35 6.67 -13.39
N HIS A 86 -7.70 7.74 -12.93
CA HIS A 86 -7.04 8.72 -13.79
C HIS A 86 -5.92 8.08 -14.63
N LEU A 87 -5.05 7.29 -13.99
CA LEU A 87 -3.94 6.62 -14.68
C LEU A 87 -4.43 5.50 -15.61
N ALA A 88 -5.48 4.76 -15.24
CA ALA A 88 -6.09 3.77 -16.12
C ALA A 88 -6.64 4.41 -17.40
N GLN A 89 -7.35 5.54 -17.26
CA GLN A 89 -7.84 6.29 -18.41
C GLN A 89 -6.69 6.78 -19.30
N LEU A 90 -5.60 7.24 -18.70
CA LEU A 90 -4.39 7.69 -19.38
C LEU A 90 -3.67 6.55 -20.11
N ALA A 91 -3.73 5.33 -19.55
CA ALA A 91 -3.21 4.10 -20.13
C ALA A 91 -4.11 3.50 -21.23
N GLY A 92 -5.27 4.11 -21.51
CA GLY A 92 -6.27 3.56 -22.43
C GLY A 92 -6.93 2.28 -21.92
N MET A 93 -6.96 2.10 -20.60
CA MET A 93 -7.59 0.94 -19.96
C MET A 93 -9.01 1.26 -19.52
N GLN A 94 -9.87 0.24 -19.54
CA GLN A 94 -11.20 0.36 -18.95
C GLN A 94 -11.10 0.52 -17.44
N PRO A 95 -11.96 1.33 -16.81
CA PRO A 95 -12.03 1.44 -15.36
C PRO A 95 -12.29 0.07 -14.74
N TYR A 96 -11.57 -0.24 -13.65
CA TYR A 96 -11.80 -1.47 -12.92
C TYR A 96 -13.17 -1.45 -12.25
N ILE A 97 -13.97 -2.48 -12.51
CA ILE A 97 -15.29 -2.68 -11.90
C ILE A 97 -15.14 -3.73 -10.80
N PHE A 98 -15.39 -3.32 -9.55
CA PHE A 98 -15.36 -4.24 -8.42
C PHE A 98 -16.54 -5.21 -8.50
N SER A 99 -16.27 -6.50 -8.26
CA SER A 99 -17.30 -7.52 -8.18
C SER A 99 -18.07 -7.43 -6.85
N LYS A 100 -19.26 -8.07 -6.79
CA LYS A 100 -19.98 -8.20 -5.51
C LYS A 100 -19.15 -8.93 -4.43
N GLN A 101 -18.32 -9.88 -4.84
CA GLN A 101 -17.40 -10.59 -3.92
C GLN A 101 -16.34 -9.65 -3.34
N ASP A 102 -15.82 -8.69 -4.14
CA ASP A 102 -14.87 -7.68 -3.65
C ASP A 102 -15.54 -6.76 -2.63
N GLU A 103 -16.80 -6.38 -2.86
CA GLU A 103 -17.58 -5.57 -1.93
C GLU A 103 -17.85 -6.29 -0.60
N GLU A 104 -18.24 -7.56 -0.64
CA GLU A 104 -18.45 -8.40 0.54
C GLU A 104 -17.15 -8.61 1.33
N ARG A 105 -16.05 -8.87 0.62
CA ARG A 105 -14.71 -8.99 1.24
C ARG A 105 -14.29 -7.70 1.93
N GLU A 106 -14.51 -6.56 1.31
CA GLU A 106 -14.22 -5.26 1.90
C GLU A 106 -15.10 -4.98 3.13
N LYS A 107 -16.38 -5.36 3.08
CA LYS A 107 -17.30 -5.24 4.23
C LYS A 107 -16.82 -6.06 5.41
N LYS A 108 -16.51 -7.33 5.19
CA LYS A 108 -15.93 -8.21 6.22
C LYS A 108 -14.62 -7.66 6.78
N TRP A 109 -13.74 -7.15 5.89
CA TRP A 109 -12.48 -6.56 6.31
C TRP A 109 -12.69 -5.36 7.25
N LYS A 110 -13.64 -4.48 6.95
CA LYS A 110 -13.99 -3.35 7.81
C LYS A 110 -14.54 -3.79 9.17
N GLU A 111 -15.34 -4.85 9.19
CA GLU A 111 -15.83 -5.44 10.42
C GLU A 111 -14.68 -5.98 11.29
N TYR A 112 -13.75 -6.74 10.70
CA TYR A 112 -12.55 -7.22 11.38
C TYR A 112 -11.67 -6.07 11.89
N GLN A 113 -11.46 -5.03 11.09
CA GLN A 113 -10.72 -3.85 11.54
C GLN A 113 -11.40 -3.16 12.72
N SER A 114 -12.72 -3.01 12.71
CA SER A 114 -13.46 -2.42 13.82
C SER A 114 -13.27 -3.19 15.12
N ILE A 115 -13.41 -4.52 15.07
CA ILE A 115 -13.17 -5.40 16.22
C ILE A 115 -11.71 -5.29 16.68
N TYR A 116 -10.77 -5.32 15.75
CA TYR A 116 -9.34 -5.19 16.06
C TYR A 116 -9.02 -3.88 16.78
N TYR A 117 -9.54 -2.75 16.31
CA TYR A 117 -9.35 -1.45 16.96
C TYR A 117 -9.98 -1.40 18.36
N GLN A 118 -11.11 -2.06 18.58
CA GLN A 118 -11.70 -2.18 19.92
C GLN A 118 -10.76 -2.92 20.88
N TYR A 119 -10.18 -4.06 20.45
CA TYR A 119 -9.20 -4.81 21.24
C TYR A 119 -7.95 -3.99 21.53
N VAL A 120 -7.40 -3.32 20.51
CA VAL A 120 -6.22 -2.48 20.69
C VAL A 120 -6.47 -1.37 21.68
N ASN A 121 -7.59 -0.67 21.59
CA ASN A 121 -7.94 0.40 22.51
C ASN A 121 -8.17 -0.14 23.92
N PHE A 122 -8.82 -1.29 24.05
CA PHE A 122 -9.01 -1.94 25.35
C PHE A 122 -7.66 -2.25 26.03
N TYR A 123 -6.75 -2.95 25.35
CA TYR A 123 -5.45 -3.28 25.93
C TYR A 123 -4.54 -2.06 26.14
N HIS A 124 -4.66 -1.05 25.29
CA HIS A 124 -3.95 0.21 25.50
C HIS A 124 -4.47 0.92 26.76
N ASP A 125 -5.76 0.98 26.95
CA ASP A 125 -6.39 1.57 28.13
C ASP A 125 -6.05 0.78 29.41
N GLU A 126 -6.09 -0.55 29.35
CA GLU A 126 -5.65 -1.42 30.44
C GLU A 126 -4.19 -1.14 30.82
N LEU A 127 -3.29 -1.12 29.84
CA LEU A 127 -1.87 -0.83 30.06
C LEU A 127 -1.67 0.53 30.73
N LEU A 128 -2.44 1.56 30.36
CA LEU A 128 -2.26 2.91 30.89
C LEU A 128 -2.92 3.12 32.26
N LYS A 129 -4.07 2.50 32.51
CA LYS A 129 -4.94 2.81 33.66
C LYS A 129 -4.82 1.79 34.77
N ASN A 130 -4.58 0.52 34.47
CA ASN A 130 -4.58 -0.56 35.45
C ASN A 130 -3.25 -0.59 36.23
N GLU A 131 -3.33 -0.54 37.56
CA GLU A 131 -2.16 -0.50 38.45
C GLU A 131 -1.29 -1.76 38.35
N SER A 132 -1.88 -2.90 38.02
CA SER A 132 -1.15 -4.17 37.82
C SER A 132 -0.07 -4.09 36.75
N TYR A 133 -0.16 -3.14 35.81
CA TYR A 133 0.80 -2.99 34.69
C TYR A 133 1.84 -1.89 34.91
N THR A 134 2.08 -1.45 36.14
CA THR A 134 3.07 -0.40 36.46
C THR A 134 4.46 -0.77 35.99
N ALA A 135 4.91 -1.99 36.23
CA ALA A 135 6.21 -2.46 35.78
C ALA A 135 6.37 -2.42 34.24
N ALA A 136 5.32 -2.74 33.49
CA ALA A 136 5.32 -2.67 32.04
C ALA A 136 5.40 -1.21 31.55
N ARG A 137 4.68 -0.27 32.19
CA ARG A 137 4.76 1.16 31.89
C ARG A 137 6.17 1.72 32.16
N ASP A 138 6.78 1.34 33.27
CA ASP A 138 8.12 1.78 33.63
C ASP A 138 9.17 1.24 32.65
N TYR A 139 9.02 0.01 32.18
CA TYR A 139 9.86 -0.57 31.15
C TYR A 139 9.75 0.21 29.83
N ILE A 140 8.53 0.57 29.39
CA ILE A 140 8.27 1.37 28.18
C ILE A 140 8.90 2.75 28.32
N LYS A 141 8.73 3.42 29.47
CA LYS A 141 9.35 4.73 29.75
C LYS A 141 10.88 4.65 29.73
N LYS A 142 11.45 3.60 30.34
CA LYS A 142 12.92 3.39 30.38
C LYS A 142 13.51 3.23 28.97
N ARG A 143 12.74 2.72 28.01
CA ARG A 143 13.12 2.62 26.61
C ARG A 143 12.81 3.88 25.78
N SER A 144 12.37 4.96 26.40
CA SER A 144 11.98 6.20 25.71
C SER A 144 10.92 6.01 24.62
N LEU A 145 10.10 4.96 24.74
CA LEU A 145 8.98 4.73 23.85
C LEU A 145 7.80 5.62 24.29
N ASN A 146 7.33 6.44 23.38
CA ASN A 146 6.17 7.30 23.65
C ASN A 146 4.84 6.57 23.32
N LYS A 147 3.70 7.23 23.62
CA LYS A 147 2.36 6.67 23.36
C LYS A 147 2.13 6.38 21.87
N ASP A 148 2.71 7.19 21.00
CA ASP A 148 2.55 7.06 19.55
C ASP A 148 3.40 5.91 19.00
N ASP A 149 4.57 5.65 19.56
CA ASP A 149 5.40 4.48 19.22
C ASP A 149 4.68 3.17 19.54
N VAL A 150 4.00 3.09 20.69
CA VAL A 150 3.20 1.92 21.08
C VAL A 150 2.02 1.75 20.13
N LYS A 151 1.35 2.82 19.73
CA LYS A 151 0.22 2.81 18.82
C LYS A 151 0.64 2.41 17.40
N ASN A 152 1.74 2.98 16.90
CA ASN A 152 2.32 2.65 15.59
C ASN A 152 2.82 1.21 15.50
N THR A 153 3.31 0.63 16.60
CA THR A 153 3.72 -0.79 16.65
C THR A 153 2.54 -1.72 16.44
N VAL A 154 1.36 -1.32 16.84
CA VAL A 154 0.11 -2.06 16.63
C VAL A 154 -0.37 -1.95 15.19
N GLU A 155 -0.25 -0.78 14.54
CA GLU A 155 -0.54 -0.61 13.11
C GLU A 155 0.41 -1.43 12.23
N PHE A 156 1.67 -1.59 12.63
CA PHE A 156 2.65 -2.40 11.91
C PHE A 156 2.36 -3.91 11.97
N LYS A 157 1.70 -4.40 13.02
CA LYS A 157 1.27 -5.81 13.12
C LYS A 157 0.08 -6.13 12.22
N SER A 158 -0.77 -5.16 11.88
CA SER A 158 -1.86 -5.35 10.92
C SER A 158 -1.35 -5.69 9.51
N PHE A 159 -0.14 -5.25 9.16
CA PHE A 159 0.50 -5.57 7.89
C PHE A 159 0.97 -7.04 7.78
N LYS A 160 1.14 -7.74 8.90
CA LYS A 160 1.54 -9.17 8.92
C LYS A 160 0.36 -10.14 8.81
N VAL A 161 -0.84 -9.70 9.14
CA VAL A 161 -2.06 -10.53 9.02
C VAL A 161 -2.41 -10.77 7.56
N ASP A 162 -2.21 -9.81 6.67
CA ASP A 162 -2.38 -9.98 5.22
C ASP A 162 -1.52 -11.11 4.62
N LYS A 163 -0.40 -11.47 5.27
CA LYS A 163 0.47 -12.58 4.84
C LYS A 163 0.06 -13.95 5.40
N LEU A 164 -0.75 -13.99 6.46
CA LEU A 164 -1.22 -15.23 7.05
C LEU A 164 -2.45 -15.77 6.32
N GLU A 165 -3.36 -14.90 5.89
CA GLU A 165 -4.54 -15.30 5.11
C GLU A 165 -4.17 -15.93 3.76
N THR A 166 -3.11 -15.43 3.10
CA THR A 166 -2.60 -16.03 1.85
C THR A 166 -1.98 -17.43 2.04
N LYS A 167 -1.63 -17.83 3.26
CA LYS A 167 -1.15 -19.20 3.55
C LYS A 167 -2.27 -20.17 3.84
N GLU A 168 -3.39 -19.70 4.39
CA GLU A 168 -4.56 -20.55 4.65
C GLU A 168 -5.38 -20.79 3.38
N GLU A 169 -5.55 -19.79 2.51
CA GLU A 169 -6.17 -19.97 1.20
C GLU A 169 -5.38 -20.98 0.34
N LYS A 170 -4.05 -20.96 0.35
CA LYS A 170 -3.22 -21.96 -0.34
C LYS A 170 -3.35 -23.37 0.26
N LYS A 171 -3.59 -23.50 1.55
CA LYS A 171 -3.84 -24.80 2.19
C LYS A 171 -5.18 -25.38 1.81
N HIS A 172 -6.22 -24.56 1.66
CA HIS A 172 -7.54 -25.00 1.22
C HIS A 172 -7.54 -25.44 -0.26
N ASP A 173 -6.82 -24.74 -1.13
CA ASP A 173 -6.66 -25.12 -2.54
C ASP A 173 -5.87 -26.40 -2.73
N ASP A 174 -4.86 -26.68 -1.90
CA ASP A 174 -4.11 -27.92 -1.96
C ASP A 174 -4.89 -29.14 -1.41
N ILE A 175 -5.77 -28.94 -0.42
CA ILE A 175 -6.67 -29.99 0.08
C ILE A 175 -7.73 -30.35 -0.98
N GLY A 176 -8.27 -29.35 -1.70
CA GLY A 176 -9.21 -29.58 -2.81
C GLY A 176 -8.58 -30.34 -3.98
N LYS A 177 -7.33 -30.07 -4.32
CA LYS A 177 -6.60 -30.77 -5.40
C LYS A 177 -6.23 -32.21 -5.05
N ASN A 178 -5.93 -32.49 -3.79
CA ASN A 178 -5.64 -33.85 -3.33
C ASN A 178 -6.90 -34.73 -3.26
N SER A 179 -8.04 -34.17 -2.84
CA SER A 179 -9.33 -34.91 -2.84
C SER A 179 -9.79 -35.31 -4.24
N MET A 180 -9.55 -34.46 -5.26
CA MET A 180 -9.85 -34.78 -6.65
C MET A 180 -8.92 -35.85 -7.24
N LYS A 181 -7.67 -35.96 -6.81
CA LYS A 181 -6.76 -37.02 -7.23
C LYS A 181 -7.14 -38.37 -6.67
N GLU A 182 -7.61 -38.46 -5.42
CA GLU A 182 -8.06 -39.70 -4.81
C GLU A 182 -9.38 -40.25 -5.42
N ILE A 183 -10.28 -39.37 -5.86
CA ILE A 183 -11.53 -39.77 -6.53
C ILE A 183 -11.25 -40.33 -7.91
N ASN A 184 -10.27 -39.79 -8.63
CA ASN A 184 -9.91 -40.27 -9.97
C ASN A 184 -9.07 -41.56 -9.95
N SER A 185 -8.33 -41.85 -8.87
CA SER A 185 -7.55 -43.08 -8.73
C SER A 185 -8.41 -44.31 -8.33
N LYS A 186 -9.66 -44.12 -7.89
CA LYS A 186 -10.62 -45.21 -7.55
C LYS A 186 -11.59 -45.58 -8.67
N LYS A 187 -11.43 -44.93 -9.86
CA LYS A 187 -12.26 -45.19 -11.06
C LYS A 187 -11.49 -45.78 -12.24
N ALA A 188 -10.24 -46.22 -12.04
CA ALA A 188 -9.42 -46.90 -13.03
C ALA A 188 -9.29 -48.41 -12.68
#